data_a031dba39f9c0fd5f63fa996683b3fe1
#
_entry.id   a031dba39f9c0fd5f63fa996683b3fe1
#
_cell.length_a   1.000
_cell.length_b   1.000
_cell.length_c   1.000
_cell.angle_alpha   90.00
_cell.angle_beta   90.00
_cell.angle_gamma   90.00
#
_symmetry.space_group_name_H-M   'P 1'
#
loop_
_entity.id
_entity.type
_entity.pdbx_description
1 polymer ?
#
loop_
_entity_poly.entity_id
_entity_poly.type
_entity_poly.pdbx_seq_one_letter_code
_entity_poly.pdbx_strand_id
1 'polypeptide(L)'
;MAQKFKTVALVGRPRDPSATTTHQQIYNWLKQQGTEILVEDRLIDCFEFESSELASLIEIGQKADLAIVIGGDGNMLGAARVLSRFEIYVIGVNRGNLGFLTDLAPDNFKEPLQEVLTGDCLVDHRYLLECEIHRHNQIKSQNSALNEVVLHPCKIACMIEFEVYIDNHFAFSQRSDGLIISTQTGSTAYSLSGGGSILAPHLNAINLVPMFPHTLSSRPLVISGEQKIKLVVSPNNRGTLEVSCDGQVSLPVSPGDEIHIYQSDATLNLLHPKDYNYYNVLRSKLGWSSKLF
;
A
#
# COMPACT_ATOMS: atom_id res chain seq x y z
N MET A 1 -19.46 -24.56 -11.42
CA MET A 1 -19.41 -24.33 -9.94
C MET A 1 -20.04 -22.98 -9.67
N ALA A 2 -20.72 -22.79 -8.51
CA ALA A 2 -21.27 -21.47 -8.19
C ALA A 2 -20.12 -20.48 -7.95
N GLN A 3 -20.21 -19.28 -8.53
CA GLN A 3 -19.28 -18.20 -8.26
C GLN A 3 -19.44 -17.70 -6.82
N LYS A 4 -18.32 -17.53 -6.13
CA LYS A 4 -18.28 -16.93 -4.78
C LYS A 4 -18.47 -15.41 -4.86
N PHE A 5 -17.88 -14.77 -5.87
CA PHE A 5 -17.95 -13.33 -6.11
C PHE A 5 -18.91 -13.05 -7.27
N LYS A 6 -20.00 -12.32 -7.01
CA LYS A 6 -21.04 -12.02 -7.98
C LYS A 6 -20.78 -10.71 -8.71
N THR A 7 -20.42 -9.68 -7.96
CA THR A 7 -20.12 -8.34 -8.48
C THR A 7 -18.61 -8.10 -8.41
N VAL A 8 -17.98 -7.92 -9.56
CA VAL A 8 -16.52 -7.75 -9.70
C VAL A 8 -16.22 -6.37 -10.26
N ALA A 9 -15.33 -5.62 -9.61
CA ALA A 9 -14.92 -4.31 -10.08
C ALA A 9 -13.57 -4.35 -10.79
N LEU A 10 -13.43 -3.56 -11.86
CA LEU A 10 -12.15 -3.25 -12.51
C LEU A 10 -11.65 -1.90 -12.01
N VAL A 11 -10.45 -1.90 -11.46
CA VAL A 11 -9.85 -0.74 -10.79
C VAL A 11 -8.42 -0.53 -11.31
N GLY A 12 -7.98 0.72 -11.33
CA GLY A 12 -6.63 1.10 -11.66
C GLY A 12 -6.54 2.01 -12.88
N ARG A 13 -5.55 2.88 -12.87
CA ARG A 13 -5.32 3.83 -13.96
C ARG A 13 -4.24 3.32 -14.89
N PRO A 14 -4.53 3.13 -16.19
CA PRO A 14 -3.50 2.81 -17.16
C PRO A 14 -2.52 3.98 -17.31
N ARG A 15 -1.21 3.69 -17.30
CA ARG A 15 -0.15 4.68 -17.50
C ARG A 15 0.13 4.92 -18.98
N ASP A 16 -0.22 3.96 -19.83
CA ASP A 16 0.00 4.00 -21.27
C ASP A 16 -1.14 3.28 -22.03
N PRO A 17 -1.30 3.52 -23.35
CA PRO A 17 -2.35 2.89 -24.15
C PRO A 17 -2.31 1.35 -24.15
N SER A 18 -1.13 0.73 -24.00
CA SER A 18 -1.03 -0.73 -23.94
C SER A 18 -1.67 -1.30 -22.66
N ALA A 19 -1.80 -0.48 -21.62
CA ALA A 19 -2.47 -0.84 -20.38
C ALA A 19 -3.98 -1.03 -20.57
N THR A 20 -4.59 -0.36 -21.52
CA THR A 20 -6.02 -0.46 -21.80
C THR A 20 -6.39 -1.84 -22.34
N THR A 21 -5.50 -2.48 -23.11
CA THR A 21 -5.72 -3.82 -23.66
C THR A 21 -6.00 -4.86 -22.58
N THR A 22 -5.26 -4.80 -21.46
CA THR A 22 -5.49 -5.75 -20.35
C THR A 22 -6.84 -5.53 -19.67
N HIS A 23 -7.25 -4.27 -19.48
CA HIS A 23 -8.58 -3.95 -18.94
C HIS A 23 -9.68 -4.49 -19.84
N GLN A 24 -9.60 -4.26 -21.15
CA GLN A 24 -10.56 -4.76 -22.13
C GLN A 24 -10.62 -6.29 -22.17
N GLN A 25 -9.46 -6.96 -22.10
CA GLN A 25 -9.41 -8.43 -22.10
C GLN A 25 -10.08 -9.04 -20.86
N ILE A 26 -9.80 -8.48 -19.66
CA ILE A 26 -10.39 -8.97 -18.43
C ILE A 26 -11.89 -8.65 -18.41
N TYR A 27 -12.30 -7.44 -18.82
CA TYR A 27 -13.69 -7.06 -18.93
C TYR A 27 -14.47 -8.02 -19.83
N ASN A 28 -14.01 -8.26 -21.06
CA ASN A 28 -14.67 -9.16 -22.00
C ASN A 28 -14.74 -10.59 -21.47
N TRP A 29 -13.71 -11.04 -20.78
CA TRP A 29 -13.69 -12.38 -20.18
C TRP A 29 -14.69 -12.47 -19.01
N LEU A 30 -14.79 -11.50 -18.13
CA LEU A 30 -15.77 -11.46 -17.04
C LEU A 30 -17.21 -11.44 -17.57
N LYS A 31 -17.50 -10.67 -18.64
CA LYS A 31 -18.80 -10.68 -19.32
C LYS A 31 -19.17 -12.07 -19.82
N GLN A 32 -18.23 -12.80 -20.42
CA GLN A 32 -18.45 -14.19 -20.87
C GLN A 32 -18.73 -15.16 -19.71
N GLN A 33 -18.25 -14.87 -18.49
CA GLN A 33 -18.56 -15.64 -17.29
C GLN A 33 -19.93 -15.28 -16.68
N GLY A 34 -20.63 -14.28 -17.21
CA GLY A 34 -21.90 -13.80 -16.68
C GLY A 34 -21.76 -13.05 -15.35
N THR A 35 -20.61 -12.47 -15.07
CA THR A 35 -20.31 -11.71 -13.86
C THR A 35 -20.89 -10.30 -13.97
N GLU A 36 -21.48 -9.78 -12.91
CA GLU A 36 -21.84 -8.38 -12.79
C GLU A 36 -20.57 -7.54 -12.64
N ILE A 37 -20.40 -6.50 -13.46
CA ILE A 37 -19.14 -5.73 -13.52
C ILE A 37 -19.40 -4.28 -13.09
N LEU A 38 -18.48 -3.74 -12.28
CA LEU A 38 -18.32 -2.31 -12.05
C LEU A 38 -16.98 -1.85 -12.61
N VAL A 39 -16.93 -0.63 -13.13
CA VAL A 39 -15.74 -0.04 -13.73
C VAL A 39 -15.44 1.28 -13.02
N GLU A 40 -14.23 1.43 -12.51
CA GLU A 40 -13.82 2.67 -11.84
C GLU A 40 -13.93 3.87 -12.79
N ASP A 41 -14.48 4.98 -12.29
CA ASP A 41 -14.71 6.21 -13.04
C ASP A 41 -13.47 6.77 -13.74
N ARG A 42 -12.27 6.56 -13.18
CA ARG A 42 -10.99 6.93 -13.79
C ARG A 42 -10.67 6.18 -15.10
N LEU A 43 -11.44 5.16 -15.42
CA LEU A 43 -11.27 4.32 -16.63
C LEU A 43 -12.22 4.72 -17.77
N ILE A 44 -13.02 5.79 -17.62
CA ILE A 44 -14.09 6.19 -18.54
C ILE A 44 -13.65 6.27 -20.00
N ASP A 45 -12.45 6.78 -20.27
CA ASP A 45 -11.92 6.96 -21.63
C ASP A 45 -10.86 5.91 -22.00
N CYS A 46 -10.74 4.83 -21.21
CA CYS A 46 -9.61 3.90 -21.36
C CYS A 46 -9.92 2.69 -22.22
N PHE A 47 -11.17 2.20 -22.21
CA PHE A 47 -11.61 1.02 -22.98
C PHE A 47 -13.15 1.02 -23.11
N GLU A 48 -13.70 0.12 -23.90
CA GLU A 48 -15.14 0.03 -24.14
C GLU A 48 -15.84 -0.80 -23.05
N PHE A 49 -16.87 -0.21 -22.40
CA PHE A 49 -17.74 -0.87 -21.42
C PHE A 49 -19.12 -0.20 -21.38
N GLU A 50 -20.08 -0.79 -20.68
CA GLU A 50 -21.42 -0.22 -20.54
C GLU A 50 -21.41 0.95 -19.55
N SER A 51 -21.97 2.09 -19.93
CA SER A 51 -21.96 3.30 -19.08
C SER A 51 -22.66 3.12 -17.73
N SER A 52 -23.60 2.19 -17.63
CA SER A 52 -24.30 1.82 -16.40
C SER A 52 -23.40 1.11 -15.36
N GLU A 53 -22.22 0.64 -15.76
CA GLU A 53 -21.24 -0.04 -14.92
C GLU A 53 -20.25 0.92 -14.27
N LEU A 54 -20.26 2.20 -14.66
CA LEU A 54 -19.35 3.20 -14.11
C LEU A 54 -19.64 3.48 -12.65
N ALA A 55 -18.61 3.43 -11.82
CA ALA A 55 -18.73 3.67 -10.37
C ALA A 55 -17.47 4.34 -9.81
N SER A 56 -17.66 5.18 -8.81
CA SER A 56 -16.53 5.70 -8.02
C SER A 56 -15.91 4.57 -7.18
N LEU A 57 -14.67 4.76 -6.74
CA LEU A 57 -13.98 3.76 -5.92
C LEU A 57 -14.69 3.50 -4.57
N ILE A 58 -15.42 4.50 -4.05
CA ILE A 58 -16.26 4.35 -2.85
C ILE A 58 -17.47 3.45 -3.15
N GLU A 59 -18.16 3.69 -4.25
CA GLU A 59 -19.31 2.87 -4.66
C GLU A 59 -18.89 1.43 -4.96
N ILE A 60 -17.70 1.24 -5.55
CA ILE A 60 -17.10 -0.08 -5.74
C ILE A 60 -16.91 -0.77 -4.39
N GLY A 61 -16.32 -0.09 -3.41
CA GLY A 61 -16.15 -0.64 -2.07
C GLY A 61 -17.47 -1.05 -1.38
N GLN A 62 -18.55 -0.33 -1.68
CA GLN A 62 -19.89 -0.60 -1.11
C GLN A 62 -20.66 -1.72 -1.80
N LYS A 63 -20.43 -1.95 -3.10
CA LYS A 63 -21.28 -2.78 -3.95
C LYS A 63 -20.59 -4.04 -4.48
N ALA A 64 -19.27 -4.00 -4.68
CA ALA A 64 -18.53 -5.12 -5.26
C ALA A 64 -18.04 -6.10 -4.18
N ASP A 65 -18.03 -7.38 -4.53
CA ASP A 65 -17.45 -8.45 -3.70
C ASP A 65 -15.94 -8.54 -3.89
N LEU A 66 -15.46 -8.24 -5.10
CA LEU A 66 -14.06 -8.34 -5.51
C LEU A 66 -13.66 -7.15 -6.38
N ALA A 67 -12.52 -6.55 -6.08
CA ALA A 67 -11.88 -5.57 -6.95
C ALA A 67 -10.62 -6.17 -7.62
N ILE A 68 -10.56 -6.13 -8.94
CA ILE A 68 -9.37 -6.49 -9.71
C ILE A 68 -8.61 -5.21 -10.02
N VAL A 69 -7.47 -5.02 -9.36
CA VAL A 69 -6.60 -3.86 -9.56
C VAL A 69 -5.60 -4.16 -10.67
N ILE A 70 -5.75 -3.47 -11.80
CA ILE A 70 -4.92 -3.69 -12.98
C ILE A 70 -3.82 -2.62 -13.03
N GLY A 71 -2.57 -3.06 -12.94
CA GLY A 71 -1.40 -2.18 -12.95
C GLY A 71 -0.28 -2.70 -12.06
N GLY A 72 0.65 -1.84 -11.66
CA GLY A 72 1.69 -2.17 -10.69
C GLY A 72 1.27 -1.87 -9.25
N ASP A 73 2.18 -2.12 -8.30
CA ASP A 73 1.96 -1.90 -6.86
C ASP A 73 1.44 -0.48 -6.56
N GLY A 74 1.86 0.55 -7.31
CA GLY A 74 1.36 1.91 -7.13
C GLY A 74 -0.15 2.08 -7.32
N ASN A 75 -0.79 1.33 -8.24
CA ASN A 75 -2.25 1.32 -8.39
C ASN A 75 -2.91 0.61 -7.20
N MET A 76 -2.29 -0.48 -6.73
CA MET A 76 -2.75 -1.20 -5.54
C MET A 76 -2.73 -0.30 -4.30
N LEU A 77 -1.66 0.46 -4.07
CA LEU A 77 -1.56 1.41 -2.95
C LEU A 77 -2.69 2.45 -2.98
N GLY A 78 -2.98 3.00 -4.17
CA GLY A 78 -4.08 3.94 -4.34
C GLY A 78 -5.46 3.35 -4.06
N ALA A 79 -5.71 2.12 -4.51
CA ALA A 79 -6.95 1.40 -4.27
C ALA A 79 -7.08 1.00 -2.79
N ALA A 80 -6.01 0.51 -2.18
CA ALA A 80 -5.98 0.02 -0.80
C ALA A 80 -6.44 1.09 0.21
N ARG A 81 -6.00 2.34 0.08
CA ARG A 81 -6.39 3.44 0.98
C ARG A 81 -7.90 3.71 1.03
N VAL A 82 -8.62 3.35 -0.02
CA VAL A 82 -10.08 3.50 -0.07
C VAL A 82 -10.77 2.18 0.24
N LEU A 83 -10.38 1.11 -0.44
CA LEU A 83 -11.06 -0.18 -0.39
C LEU A 83 -10.89 -0.90 0.96
N SER A 84 -9.80 -0.67 1.70
CA SER A 84 -9.60 -1.23 3.05
C SER A 84 -10.68 -0.83 4.07
N ARG A 85 -11.43 0.24 3.79
CA ARG A 85 -12.54 0.69 4.64
C ARG A 85 -13.84 -0.09 4.43
N PHE A 86 -13.83 -1.05 3.51
CA PHE A 86 -14.96 -1.86 3.13
C PHE A 86 -14.60 -3.35 3.22
N GLU A 87 -15.60 -4.21 3.38
CA GLU A 87 -15.41 -5.67 3.41
C GLU A 87 -15.27 -6.28 2.00
N ILE A 88 -14.45 -5.63 1.14
CA ILE A 88 -14.20 -6.06 -0.22
C ILE A 88 -12.87 -6.82 -0.32
N TYR A 89 -12.84 -7.85 -1.15
CA TYR A 89 -11.60 -8.53 -1.52
C TYR A 89 -10.91 -7.83 -2.69
N VAL A 90 -9.59 -7.90 -2.72
CA VAL A 90 -8.80 -7.25 -3.77
C VAL A 90 -7.78 -8.23 -4.33
N ILE A 91 -7.60 -8.27 -5.67
CA ILE A 91 -6.55 -9.02 -6.33
C ILE A 91 -5.84 -8.13 -7.35
N GLY A 92 -4.53 -8.29 -7.50
CA GLY A 92 -3.73 -7.50 -8.43
C GLY A 92 -3.38 -8.25 -9.71
N VAL A 93 -3.60 -7.59 -10.87
CA VAL A 93 -3.07 -8.01 -12.17
C VAL A 93 -1.91 -7.12 -12.54
N ASN A 94 -0.73 -7.68 -12.57
CA ASN A 94 0.49 -6.93 -12.86
C ASN A 94 0.62 -6.60 -14.35
N ARG A 95 1.19 -5.43 -14.63
CA ARG A 95 1.60 -5.04 -15.98
C ARG A 95 3.08 -4.64 -15.99
N GLY A 96 3.91 -5.58 -16.29
CA GLY A 96 5.37 -5.42 -16.29
C GLY A 96 6.06 -6.43 -15.39
N ASN A 97 7.04 -6.01 -14.63
CA ASN A 97 7.71 -6.90 -13.68
C ASN A 97 6.81 -7.22 -12.49
N LEU A 98 6.67 -8.50 -12.14
CA LEU A 98 5.89 -8.99 -10.99
C LEU A 98 6.04 -8.07 -9.78
N GLY A 99 4.91 -7.62 -9.19
CA GLY A 99 4.89 -6.79 -7.98
C GLY A 99 5.01 -7.62 -6.70
N PHE A 100 4.99 -6.97 -5.55
CA PHE A 100 4.78 -7.64 -4.26
C PHE A 100 3.29 -7.73 -3.90
N LEU A 101 2.45 -6.94 -4.58
CA LEU A 101 1.00 -6.84 -4.33
C LEU A 101 0.16 -7.27 -5.54
N THR A 102 0.80 -7.71 -6.63
CA THR A 102 0.13 -8.04 -7.89
C THR A 102 0.67 -9.35 -8.42
N ASP A 103 -0.15 -10.41 -8.39
CA ASP A 103 0.28 -11.78 -8.67
C ASP A 103 -0.07 -12.29 -10.06
N LEU A 104 -1.17 -11.78 -10.64
CA LEU A 104 -1.65 -12.29 -11.93
C LEU A 104 -0.89 -11.63 -13.08
N ALA A 105 -0.42 -12.45 -14.02
CA ALA A 105 0.18 -11.97 -15.26
C ALA A 105 -0.91 -11.67 -16.31
N PRO A 106 -0.79 -10.60 -17.10
CA PRO A 106 -1.81 -10.22 -18.09
C PRO A 106 -2.00 -11.26 -19.19
N ASP A 107 -0.98 -12.04 -19.49
CA ASP A 107 -1.05 -13.07 -20.53
C ASP A 107 -1.61 -14.41 -20.03
N ASN A 108 -1.67 -14.61 -18.71
CA ASN A 108 -2.13 -15.87 -18.10
C ASN A 108 -3.02 -15.63 -16.87
N PHE A 109 -3.95 -14.67 -16.95
CA PHE A 109 -4.83 -14.36 -15.81
C PHE A 109 -6.05 -15.30 -15.71
N LYS A 110 -6.46 -15.94 -16.81
CA LYS A 110 -7.79 -16.58 -16.91
C LYS A 110 -7.96 -17.75 -15.95
N GLU A 111 -7.02 -18.68 -15.93
CA GLU A 111 -7.11 -19.86 -15.06
C GLU A 111 -7.02 -19.47 -13.56
N PRO A 112 -6.00 -18.70 -13.11
CA PRO A 112 -5.94 -18.29 -11.71
C PRO A 112 -7.13 -17.42 -11.28
N LEU A 113 -7.60 -16.51 -12.16
CA LEU A 113 -8.76 -15.69 -11.83
C LEU A 113 -10.06 -16.52 -11.76
N GLN A 114 -10.19 -17.56 -12.59
CA GLN A 114 -11.32 -18.51 -12.51
C GLN A 114 -11.33 -19.26 -11.17
N GLU A 115 -10.17 -19.70 -10.69
CA GLU A 115 -10.02 -20.32 -9.37
C GLU A 115 -10.43 -19.35 -8.25
N VAL A 116 -9.94 -18.11 -8.32
CA VAL A 116 -10.33 -17.05 -7.36
C VAL A 116 -11.84 -16.82 -7.38
N LEU A 117 -12.48 -16.69 -8.57
CA LEU A 117 -13.93 -16.48 -8.67
C LEU A 117 -14.75 -17.63 -8.07
N THR A 118 -14.22 -18.83 -8.05
CA THR A 118 -14.86 -19.98 -7.38
C THR A 118 -14.50 -20.10 -5.90
N GLY A 119 -13.61 -19.23 -5.39
CA GLY A 119 -13.19 -19.18 -3.99
C GLY A 119 -11.98 -20.06 -3.65
N ASP A 120 -11.32 -20.64 -4.66
CA ASP A 120 -10.07 -21.41 -4.49
C ASP A 120 -8.85 -20.46 -4.51
N CYS A 121 -8.65 -19.74 -3.39
CA CYS A 121 -7.63 -18.71 -3.24
C CYS A 121 -7.20 -18.57 -1.78
N LEU A 122 -6.07 -17.93 -1.56
CA LEU A 122 -5.56 -17.55 -0.24
C LEU A 122 -5.99 -16.12 0.07
N VAL A 123 -6.34 -15.86 1.33
CA VAL A 123 -6.65 -14.51 1.82
C VAL A 123 -5.50 -14.05 2.70
N ASP A 124 -4.95 -12.89 2.40
CA ASP A 124 -3.91 -12.23 3.19
C ASP A 124 -4.44 -10.88 3.69
N HIS A 125 -4.44 -10.70 4.99
CA HIS A 125 -4.93 -9.49 5.65
C HIS A 125 -3.79 -8.49 5.85
N ARG A 126 -3.84 -7.37 5.13
CA ARG A 126 -2.83 -6.31 5.19
C ARG A 126 -3.38 -5.11 5.93
N TYR A 127 -2.81 -4.79 7.08
CA TYR A 127 -3.16 -3.56 7.79
C TYR A 127 -2.49 -2.33 7.15
N LEU A 128 -3.09 -1.19 7.38
CA LEU A 128 -2.55 0.11 7.01
C LEU A 128 -2.04 0.84 8.26
N LEU A 129 -1.20 1.84 8.08
CA LEU A 129 -0.90 2.83 9.10
C LEU A 129 -1.83 4.03 8.92
N GLU A 130 -2.45 4.48 9.99
CA GLU A 130 -3.06 5.82 10.06
C GLU A 130 -1.99 6.83 10.46
N CYS A 131 -2.05 8.02 9.86
CA CYS A 131 -1.17 9.13 10.15
C CYS A 131 -1.99 10.40 10.36
N GLU A 132 -1.83 11.03 11.50
CA GLU A 132 -2.49 12.28 11.87
C GLU A 132 -1.46 13.35 12.18
N ILE A 133 -1.63 14.55 11.63
CA ILE A 133 -0.84 15.73 11.99
C ILE A 133 -1.61 16.56 12.99
N HIS A 134 -1.05 16.73 14.19
CA HIS A 134 -1.66 17.48 15.27
C HIS A 134 -0.93 18.82 15.47
N ARG A 135 -1.68 19.90 15.57
CA ARG A 135 -1.21 21.24 15.93
C ARG A 135 -2.14 21.86 16.94
N HIS A 136 -1.61 22.31 18.09
CA HIS A 136 -2.39 22.85 19.20
C HIS A 136 -3.52 21.89 19.63
N ASN A 137 -3.23 20.62 19.77
CA ASN A 137 -4.17 19.54 20.13
C ASN A 137 -5.37 19.38 19.16
N GLN A 138 -5.23 19.79 17.91
CA GLN A 138 -6.24 19.63 16.87
C GLN A 138 -5.64 18.89 15.67
N ILE A 139 -6.38 17.93 15.13
CA ILE A 139 -6.01 17.27 13.88
C ILE A 139 -6.13 18.28 12.73
N LYS A 140 -5.04 18.51 12.01
CA LYS A 140 -4.97 19.41 10.86
C LYS A 140 -5.11 18.67 9.53
N SER A 141 -4.54 17.48 9.47
CA SER A 141 -4.65 16.59 8.32
C SER A 141 -4.42 15.16 8.76
N GLN A 142 -4.98 14.21 8.00
CA GLN A 142 -4.84 12.78 8.23
C GLN A 142 -4.89 12.01 6.92
N ASN A 143 -4.20 10.89 6.86
CA ASN A 143 -4.27 9.93 5.77
C ASN A 143 -3.77 8.57 6.25
N SER A 144 -3.95 7.54 5.39
CA SER A 144 -3.45 6.19 5.67
C SER A 144 -2.42 5.75 4.62
N ALA A 145 -1.59 4.77 4.99
CA ALA A 145 -0.56 4.19 4.13
C ALA A 145 -0.56 2.66 4.26
N LEU A 146 -0.50 1.96 3.11
CA LEU A 146 -0.32 0.50 3.09
C LEU A 146 1.15 0.12 3.24
N ASN A 147 2.06 0.87 2.62
CA ASN A 147 3.50 0.63 2.73
C ASN A 147 4.12 1.41 3.89
N GLU A 148 4.18 2.74 3.78
CA GLU A 148 4.93 3.56 4.73
C GLU A 148 4.41 4.99 4.85
N VAL A 149 4.66 5.54 6.03
CA VAL A 149 4.56 6.96 6.38
C VAL A 149 5.99 7.50 6.50
N VAL A 150 6.32 8.56 5.79
CA VAL A 150 7.69 9.13 5.78
C VAL A 150 7.66 10.59 6.18
N LEU A 151 8.33 10.94 7.28
CA LEU A 151 8.62 12.34 7.63
C LEU A 151 9.90 12.77 6.93
N HIS A 152 9.87 13.85 6.15
CA HIS A 152 11.04 14.40 5.47
C HIS A 152 10.91 15.90 5.19
N PRO A 153 12.02 16.61 4.91
CA PRO A 153 11.96 18.01 4.46
C PRO A 153 11.50 18.09 3.00
N CYS A 154 10.81 19.18 2.65
CA CYS A 154 10.43 19.45 1.25
C CYS A 154 11.65 19.85 0.38
N LYS A 155 12.74 20.27 1.00
CA LYS A 155 13.99 20.66 0.32
C LYS A 155 15.06 19.59 0.52
N ILE A 156 15.76 19.27 -0.56
CA ILE A 156 16.90 18.33 -0.55
C ILE A 156 18.04 18.90 0.32
N ALA A 157 18.78 18.01 0.98
CA ALA A 157 19.95 18.30 1.82
C ALA A 157 19.68 19.19 3.05
N CYS A 158 18.48 19.08 3.62
CA CYS A 158 18.13 19.71 4.89
C CYS A 158 17.86 18.63 5.94
N MET A 159 18.72 18.53 6.94
CA MET A 159 18.45 17.67 8.08
C MET A 159 17.34 18.27 8.95
N ILE A 160 16.51 17.43 9.49
CA ILE A 160 15.43 17.77 10.41
C ILE A 160 15.69 17.17 11.79
N GLU A 161 15.15 17.80 12.81
CA GLU A 161 15.23 17.36 14.20
C GLU A 161 13.85 16.98 14.70
N PHE A 162 13.73 15.82 15.32
CA PHE A 162 12.48 15.33 15.91
C PHE A 162 12.77 14.35 17.04
N GLU A 163 11.77 14.16 17.91
CA GLU A 163 11.76 13.16 18.96
C GLU A 163 10.77 12.06 18.61
N VAL A 164 11.09 10.83 18.98
CA VAL A 164 10.25 9.64 18.77
C VAL A 164 9.80 9.11 20.13
N TYR A 165 8.50 8.94 20.26
CA TYR A 165 7.84 8.31 21.40
C TYR A 165 7.10 7.07 20.93
N ILE A 166 7.18 5.98 21.68
CA ILE A 166 6.47 4.72 21.46
C ILE A 166 5.62 4.46 22.72
N ASP A 167 4.30 4.37 22.56
CA ASP A 167 3.32 4.26 23.65
C ASP A 167 3.54 5.34 24.73
N ASN A 168 3.78 6.59 24.31
CA ASN A 168 4.13 7.75 25.13
C ASN A 168 5.46 7.68 25.89
N HIS A 169 6.27 6.64 25.69
CA HIS A 169 7.61 6.57 26.23
C HIS A 169 8.60 7.16 25.24
N PHE A 170 9.44 8.07 25.72
CA PHE A 170 10.53 8.61 24.92
C PHE A 170 11.47 7.47 24.49
N ALA A 171 11.62 7.28 23.18
CA ALA A 171 12.51 6.27 22.60
C ALA A 171 13.86 6.87 22.23
N PHE A 172 13.87 7.90 21.40
CA PHE A 172 15.09 8.62 20.98
C PHE A 172 14.78 9.96 20.35
N SER A 173 15.79 10.83 20.29
CA SER A 173 15.81 12.01 19.43
C SER A 173 16.69 11.76 18.22
N GLN A 174 16.33 12.35 17.09
CA GLN A 174 17.01 12.13 15.83
C GLN A 174 17.27 13.44 15.11
N ARG A 175 18.47 13.54 14.50
CA ARG A 175 18.80 14.52 13.47
C ARG A 175 19.21 13.77 12.22
N SER A 176 18.41 13.90 11.16
CA SER A 176 18.53 13.09 9.94
C SER A 176 17.80 13.75 8.76
N ASP A 177 17.89 13.16 7.57
CA ASP A 177 17.08 13.59 6.42
C ASP A 177 15.60 13.17 6.55
N GLY A 178 15.27 12.30 7.52
CA GLY A 178 13.90 11.88 7.80
C GLY A 178 13.80 10.55 8.53
N LEU A 179 12.56 10.06 8.63
CA LEU A 179 12.23 8.77 9.22
C LEU A 179 11.16 8.08 8.38
N ILE A 180 11.41 6.84 8.02
CA ILE A 180 10.44 5.95 7.37
C ILE A 180 9.82 5.08 8.45
N ILE A 181 8.48 5.09 8.55
CA ILE A 181 7.70 4.19 9.41
C ILE A 181 6.90 3.28 8.47
N SER A 182 7.27 2.01 8.45
CA SER A 182 6.80 1.06 7.44
C SER A 182 6.04 -0.10 8.06
N THR A 183 4.95 -0.52 7.39
CA THR A 183 4.28 -1.79 7.65
C THR A 183 5.16 -2.96 7.22
N GLN A 184 4.73 -4.21 7.52
CA GLN A 184 5.35 -5.41 6.93
C GLN A 184 5.25 -5.40 5.40
N THR A 185 4.16 -4.85 4.82
CA THR A 185 3.98 -4.73 3.37
C THR A 185 5.04 -3.80 2.78
N GLY A 186 5.22 -2.62 3.37
CA GLY A 186 6.20 -1.62 2.91
C GLY A 186 7.66 -1.97 3.22
N SER A 187 7.92 -3.04 4.01
CA SER A 187 9.28 -3.47 4.32
C SER A 187 10.10 -3.85 3.09
N THR A 188 9.45 -4.15 1.97
CA THR A 188 10.07 -4.42 0.66
C THR A 188 10.06 -3.22 -0.29
N ALA A 189 9.54 -2.05 0.15
CA ALA A 189 9.46 -0.80 -0.61
C ALA A 189 10.56 0.20 -0.18
N TYR A 190 10.21 1.43 0.16
CA TYR A 190 11.19 2.46 0.51
C TYR A 190 11.97 2.15 1.78
N SER A 191 11.36 1.46 2.74
CA SER A 191 12.03 0.95 3.93
C SER A 191 13.24 0.08 3.60
N LEU A 192 13.13 -0.81 2.59
CA LEU A 192 14.24 -1.65 2.15
C LEU A 192 15.40 -0.80 1.60
N SER A 193 15.10 0.23 0.80
CA SER A 193 16.10 1.16 0.26
C SER A 193 16.81 1.94 1.37
N GLY A 194 16.11 2.23 2.48
CA GLY A 194 16.67 2.86 3.68
C GLY A 194 17.48 1.91 4.58
N GLY A 195 17.61 0.63 4.22
CA GLY A 195 18.33 -0.38 5.00
C GLY A 195 17.49 -1.04 6.11
N GLY A 196 16.17 -0.91 6.04
CA GLY A 196 15.23 -1.60 6.92
C GLY A 196 15.21 -3.12 6.70
N SER A 197 14.75 -3.85 7.71
CA SER A 197 14.60 -5.30 7.63
C SER A 197 13.38 -5.68 6.80
N ILE A 198 13.48 -6.75 6.00
CA ILE A 198 12.32 -7.37 5.36
C ILE A 198 11.50 -8.07 6.45
N LEU A 199 10.22 -7.73 6.53
CA LEU A 199 9.26 -8.34 7.42
C LEU A 199 8.37 -9.30 6.63
N ALA A 200 8.17 -10.51 7.15
CA ALA A 200 7.24 -11.44 6.53
C ALA A 200 5.80 -10.91 6.61
N PRO A 201 4.95 -11.13 5.60
CA PRO A 201 3.62 -10.52 5.51
C PRO A 201 2.70 -10.74 6.72
N HIS A 202 2.84 -11.89 7.38
CA HIS A 202 2.04 -12.28 8.55
C HIS A 202 2.56 -11.74 9.89
N LEU A 203 3.70 -11.03 9.90
CA LEU A 203 4.22 -10.41 11.11
C LEU A 203 3.46 -9.11 11.40
N ASN A 204 2.87 -9.03 12.59
CA ASN A 204 2.31 -7.77 13.09
C ASN A 204 3.43 -6.90 13.66
N ALA A 205 4.16 -6.18 12.80
CA ALA A 205 5.33 -5.40 13.19
C ALA A 205 5.47 -4.14 12.31
N ILE A 206 5.98 -3.07 12.91
CA ILE A 206 6.30 -1.80 12.26
C ILE A 206 7.83 -1.61 12.27
N ASN A 207 8.37 -1.16 11.16
CA ASN A 207 9.80 -0.88 11.00
C ASN A 207 10.04 0.63 10.95
N LEU A 208 10.84 1.15 11.89
CA LEU A 208 11.29 2.55 11.94
C LEU A 208 12.70 2.62 11.33
N VAL A 209 12.84 3.30 10.21
CA VAL A 209 14.10 3.36 9.45
C VAL A 209 14.55 4.80 9.31
N PRO A 210 15.60 5.22 10.06
CA PRO A 210 16.19 6.56 9.94
C PRO A 210 16.83 6.77 8.56
N MET A 211 16.58 7.94 7.98
CA MET A 211 17.16 8.33 6.68
C MET A 211 18.41 9.16 6.90
N PHE A 212 19.57 8.65 6.50
CA PHE A 212 20.87 9.34 6.62
C PHE A 212 21.09 10.01 7.98
N PRO A 213 21.04 9.24 9.09
CA PRO A 213 21.15 9.80 10.43
C PRO A 213 22.55 10.37 10.68
N HIS A 214 22.63 11.49 11.40
CA HIS A 214 23.90 12.15 11.75
C HIS A 214 24.62 11.47 12.92
N THR A 215 24.15 10.33 13.38
CA THR A 215 24.74 9.54 14.48
C THR A 215 25.13 8.16 13.99
N LEU A 216 26.36 7.73 14.32
CA LEU A 216 26.89 6.42 13.92
C LEU A 216 26.17 5.23 14.56
N SER A 217 25.50 5.45 15.69
CA SER A 217 24.78 4.42 16.46
C SER A 217 23.33 4.19 16.00
N SER A 218 22.78 5.05 15.16
CA SER A 218 21.41 4.92 14.66
C SER A 218 21.25 3.64 13.81
N ARG A 219 20.21 2.89 14.08
CA ARG A 219 19.86 1.64 13.37
C ARG A 219 18.35 1.56 13.18
N PRO A 220 17.88 0.88 12.14
CA PRO A 220 16.46 0.52 12.04
C PRO A 220 15.98 -0.22 13.29
N LEU A 221 14.77 0.09 13.73
CA LEU A 221 14.12 -0.50 14.88
C LEU A 221 12.80 -1.13 14.46
N VAL A 222 12.60 -2.40 14.82
CA VAL A 222 11.33 -3.10 14.63
C VAL A 222 10.58 -3.15 15.95
N ILE A 223 9.32 -2.75 15.92
CA ILE A 223 8.41 -2.74 17.08
C ILE A 223 7.14 -3.54 16.78
N SER A 224 6.32 -3.80 17.78
CA SER A 224 5.00 -4.41 17.59
C SER A 224 4.09 -3.49 16.77
N GLY A 225 3.28 -4.06 15.87
CA GLY A 225 2.29 -3.33 15.09
C GLY A 225 1.20 -2.68 15.94
N GLU A 226 0.97 -3.14 17.16
CA GLU A 226 -0.03 -2.58 18.09
C GLU A 226 0.43 -1.29 18.78
N GLN A 227 1.75 -0.99 18.74
CA GLN A 227 2.31 0.17 19.41
C GLN A 227 2.00 1.47 18.64
N LYS A 228 1.74 2.52 19.38
CA LYS A 228 1.48 3.85 18.84
C LYS A 228 2.77 4.67 18.81
N ILE A 229 3.04 5.29 17.69
CA ILE A 229 4.21 6.13 17.46
C ILE A 229 3.77 7.59 17.47
N LYS A 230 4.49 8.41 18.20
CA LYS A 230 4.36 9.86 18.15
C LYS A 230 5.70 10.48 17.81
N LEU A 231 5.73 11.29 16.76
CA LEU A 231 6.89 12.12 16.42
C LEU A 231 6.59 13.54 16.89
N VAL A 232 7.51 14.16 17.61
CA VAL A 232 7.45 15.57 18.00
C VAL A 232 8.46 16.33 17.16
N VAL A 233 7.98 17.16 16.26
CA VAL A 233 8.84 17.91 15.33
C VAL A 233 9.44 19.10 16.07
N SER A 234 10.79 19.20 16.08
CA SER A 234 11.48 20.29 16.77
C SER A 234 11.01 21.67 16.27
N PRO A 235 10.68 22.61 17.18
CA PRO A 235 10.33 23.97 16.79
C PRO A 235 11.50 24.74 16.15
N ASN A 236 12.72 24.23 16.28
CA ASN A 236 13.92 24.84 15.72
C ASN A 236 14.18 24.46 14.26
N ASN A 237 13.39 23.56 13.68
CA ASN A 237 13.50 23.20 12.26
C ASN A 237 13.29 24.44 11.37
N ARG A 238 14.14 24.56 10.36
CA ARG A 238 14.03 25.64 9.37
C ARG A 238 13.53 25.08 8.05
N GLY A 239 12.47 25.65 7.53
CA GLY A 239 11.89 25.25 6.24
C GLY A 239 10.57 24.46 6.38
N THR A 240 10.06 24.07 5.26
CA THR A 240 8.83 23.27 5.15
C THR A 240 9.14 21.78 5.23
N LEU A 241 8.33 21.09 6.00
CA LEU A 241 8.39 19.65 6.20
C LEU A 241 7.10 19.04 5.68
N GLU A 242 7.14 17.78 5.36
CA GLU A 242 5.95 17.02 5.00
C GLU A 242 6.03 15.58 5.48
N VAL A 243 4.86 15.00 5.66
CA VAL A 243 4.69 13.56 5.78
C VAL A 243 4.14 13.04 4.48
N SER A 244 4.81 12.06 3.91
CA SER A 244 4.35 11.33 2.73
C SER A 244 3.74 9.99 3.14
N CYS A 245 2.54 9.67 2.62
CA CYS A 245 1.88 8.38 2.74
C CYS A 245 2.00 7.62 1.41
N ASP A 246 2.69 6.49 1.40
CA ASP A 246 2.96 5.65 0.22
C ASP A 246 3.62 6.40 -0.96
N GLY A 247 4.28 7.54 -0.72
CA GLY A 247 4.79 8.41 -1.78
C GLY A 247 3.71 9.02 -2.69
N GLN A 248 2.43 8.95 -2.32
CA GLN A 248 1.30 9.39 -3.16
C GLN A 248 0.50 10.55 -2.58
N VAL A 249 0.50 10.69 -1.27
CA VAL A 249 -0.20 11.78 -0.57
C VAL A 249 0.78 12.48 0.35
N SER A 250 0.86 13.80 0.25
CA SER A 250 1.69 14.63 1.12
C SER A 250 0.83 15.43 2.10
N LEU A 251 1.18 15.38 3.37
CA LEU A 251 0.57 16.14 4.46
C LEU A 251 1.57 17.20 4.93
N PRO A 252 1.24 18.49 4.90
CA PRO A 252 2.15 19.56 5.31
C PRO A 252 2.36 19.54 6.83
N VAL A 253 3.62 19.66 7.26
CA VAL A 253 4.06 19.66 8.64
C VAL A 253 4.77 20.97 8.96
N SER A 254 4.48 21.55 10.11
CA SER A 254 5.15 22.73 10.63
C SER A 254 6.04 22.38 11.83
N PRO A 255 7.10 23.18 12.09
CA PRO A 255 7.85 23.05 13.34
C PRO A 255 6.94 23.15 14.57
N GLY A 256 7.10 22.23 15.51
CA GLY A 256 6.26 22.12 16.71
C GLY A 256 5.00 21.25 16.56
N ASP A 257 4.72 20.72 15.36
CA ASP A 257 3.62 19.77 15.18
C ASP A 257 3.97 18.40 15.80
N GLU A 258 2.94 17.66 16.17
CA GLU A 258 3.03 16.25 16.54
C GLU A 258 2.43 15.38 15.40
N ILE A 259 3.09 14.27 15.11
CA ILE A 259 2.64 13.30 14.10
C ILE A 259 2.34 12.01 14.86
N HIS A 260 1.07 11.59 14.81
CA HIS A 260 0.61 10.35 15.46
C HIS A 260 0.44 9.28 14.38
N ILE A 261 1.10 8.13 14.57
CA ILE A 261 1.10 7.02 13.63
C ILE A 261 0.77 5.74 14.39
N TYR A 262 -0.20 5.00 13.89
CA TYR A 262 -0.68 3.77 14.51
C TYR A 262 -1.33 2.86 13.47
N GLN A 263 -1.49 1.58 13.81
CA GLN A 263 -2.19 0.62 12.96
C GLN A 263 -3.65 1.02 12.80
N SER A 264 -4.14 1.05 11.56
CA SER A 264 -5.55 1.27 11.23
C SER A 264 -6.41 0.10 11.68
N ASP A 265 -7.66 0.37 12.07
CA ASP A 265 -8.68 -0.66 12.24
C ASP A 265 -9.11 -1.27 10.89
N ALA A 266 -8.88 -0.53 9.80
CA ALA A 266 -9.17 -0.98 8.45
C ALA A 266 -8.09 -1.94 7.93
N THR A 267 -8.52 -3.01 7.26
CA THR A 267 -7.65 -4.06 6.71
C THR A 267 -7.94 -4.28 5.25
N LEU A 268 -6.92 -4.34 4.41
CA LEU A 268 -7.04 -4.77 3.03
C LEU A 268 -7.08 -6.30 2.96
N ASN A 269 -8.16 -6.87 2.41
CA ASN A 269 -8.29 -8.30 2.16
C ASN A 269 -7.68 -8.64 0.78
N LEU A 270 -6.37 -8.88 0.74
CA LEU A 270 -5.65 -9.20 -0.48
C LEU A 270 -5.79 -10.68 -0.81
N LEU A 271 -6.21 -11.00 -2.04
CA LEU A 271 -6.31 -12.36 -2.52
C LEU A 271 -5.06 -12.74 -3.32
N HIS A 272 -4.65 -13.99 -3.14
CA HIS A 272 -3.59 -14.64 -3.90
C HIS A 272 -4.09 -15.95 -4.52
N PRO A 273 -3.60 -16.34 -5.70
CA PRO A 273 -3.78 -17.70 -6.20
C PRO A 273 -3.33 -18.74 -5.16
N LYS A 274 -3.91 -19.94 -5.20
CA LYS A 274 -3.63 -21.01 -4.22
C LYS A 274 -2.18 -21.47 -4.15
N ASP A 275 -1.44 -21.31 -5.25
CA ASP A 275 -0.02 -21.66 -5.37
C ASP A 275 0.94 -20.51 -5.02
N TYR A 276 0.40 -19.37 -4.54
CA TYR A 276 1.19 -18.23 -4.10
C TYR A 276 2.21 -18.60 -3.04
N ASN A 277 3.44 -18.13 -3.23
CA ASN A 277 4.50 -18.29 -2.25
C ASN A 277 5.35 -17.01 -2.15
N TYR A 278 5.24 -16.33 -1.02
CA TYR A 278 5.96 -15.09 -0.74
C TYR A 278 7.48 -15.18 -0.96
N TYR A 279 8.10 -16.30 -0.59
CA TYR A 279 9.55 -16.49 -0.76
C TYR A 279 9.95 -16.67 -2.21
N ASN A 280 9.05 -17.16 -3.08
CA ASN A 280 9.27 -17.18 -4.52
C ASN A 280 9.27 -15.75 -5.08
N VAL A 281 8.35 -14.91 -4.62
CA VAL A 281 8.29 -13.48 -5.00
C VAL A 281 9.57 -12.77 -4.56
N LEU A 282 9.99 -12.94 -3.30
CA LEU A 282 11.24 -12.36 -2.78
C LEU A 282 12.46 -12.75 -3.61
N ARG A 283 12.63 -14.04 -3.90
CA ARG A 283 13.76 -14.52 -4.72
C ARG A 283 13.76 -13.91 -6.10
N SER A 284 12.61 -13.88 -6.74
CA SER A 284 12.46 -13.31 -8.09
C SER A 284 12.77 -11.81 -8.10
N LYS A 285 12.25 -11.07 -7.12
CA LYS A 285 12.39 -9.62 -7.04
C LYS A 285 13.77 -9.14 -6.63
N LEU A 286 14.40 -9.83 -5.69
CA LEU A 286 15.68 -9.44 -5.12
C LEU A 286 16.87 -10.14 -5.79
N GLY A 287 16.62 -10.98 -6.79
CA GLY A 287 17.68 -11.72 -7.46
C GLY A 287 18.42 -12.70 -6.53
N TRP A 288 17.74 -13.19 -5.51
CA TRP A 288 18.34 -14.14 -4.56
C TRP A 288 18.57 -15.49 -5.24
N SER A 289 19.68 -16.12 -4.93
CA SER A 289 20.06 -17.41 -5.49
C SER A 289 18.97 -18.45 -5.29
N SER A 290 18.77 -19.30 -6.31
CA SER A 290 17.97 -20.52 -6.22
C SER A 290 18.66 -21.55 -5.29
N LYS A 291 18.03 -22.72 -5.11
CA LYS A 291 18.63 -23.82 -4.33
C LYS A 291 20.03 -24.14 -4.83
N LEU A 292 20.95 -24.39 -3.91
CA LEU A 292 22.33 -24.74 -4.22
C LEU A 292 22.48 -26.21 -4.64
N PHE A 293 21.50 -27.06 -4.33
CA PHE A 293 21.44 -28.49 -4.60
C PHE A 293 20.00 -28.99 -4.75
#